data_c9259496af6c31c147a168b5a20de764
#
_entry.id   c9259496af6c31c147a168b5a20de764
#
_cell.length_a   1.000
_cell.length_b   1.000
_cell.length_c   1.000
_cell.angle_alpha   90.00
_cell.angle_beta   90.00
_cell.angle_gamma   90.00
#
_symmetry.space_group_name_H-M   'P 1'
#
loop_
_entity.id
_entity.type
_entity.pdbx_description
1 polymer ?
#
loop_
_entity_poly.entity_id
_entity_poly.type
_entity_poly.pdbx_seq_one_letter_code
_entity_poly.pdbx_strand_id
1 'polypeptide(L)'
;MLELKDLTVSYDICILDHVNYIFPDTGLVGIKGPSGCGKSTLLYCLCGLLQYNGTITFNHEVIDKKFSKMIGFIKQNNDLIPSYTVEENIMAGCYFGQIDFDKKKMDKIIRRLKIEKLMKRYPDELSIGQMKRVSIARALLKDAPVLLCDEPTGALHYKQAKEVMTLLKEVSEDRLVIVVSHDTSLLDEYVDILIEMKNQTLHTIKDNHIDKEVLIPQHKRHFSMRYSFKEVLGERKRLALLSLFQILVIVTSLVIISGLNGLSTSIEKSYTEAPLKDIVTISSHDGEPLSLKEKGTKHFDIESGYIKGVNALLIRLPKKTKHIKLLSGHLPRHTNEVIITNNLSHKLKSEFTGHLLENETYKVVGVIEDNFYQDQLVCFHHDIDKKYPDLLRNDKIDVVTKDTETLIKRYEKNYEVDNDVYMKKMSYGTLISIGRMIALVYMMISLFVAIELTKTVFSSLYLERSRSLALKISMGASYKQLQRESKIEILIIGTFIYSISIVMFIVILTILPLTSFKSYFHFTCLASPYYFYIIFYFLYLLILILSASAPFIRIKKESIVSLLREE
;
A
#
# COMPACT_ATOMS: atom_id res chain seq x y z
N MET A 1 -39.61 11.77 25.56
CA MET A 1 -40.81 11.33 24.80
C MET A 1 -40.41 11.01 23.37
N LEU A 2 -40.68 9.80 22.88
CA LEU A 2 -40.44 9.33 21.51
C LEU A 2 -41.76 9.42 20.74
N GLU A 3 -41.79 10.22 19.66
CA GLU A 3 -43.04 10.51 18.91
C GLU A 3 -42.84 10.21 17.42
N LEU A 4 -43.81 9.56 16.81
CA LEU A 4 -43.94 9.31 15.38
C LEU A 4 -45.02 10.23 14.81
N LYS A 5 -44.68 10.96 13.72
CA LYS A 5 -45.64 11.82 12.99
C LYS A 5 -45.60 11.46 11.51
N ASP A 6 -46.72 10.98 11.02
CA ASP A 6 -46.94 10.69 9.61
C ASP A 6 -45.90 9.73 9.01
N LEU A 7 -45.48 8.72 9.81
CA LEU A 7 -44.42 7.79 9.43
C LEU A 7 -44.90 6.82 8.35
N THR A 8 -44.31 6.93 7.16
CA THR A 8 -44.62 6.09 6.01
C THR A 8 -43.37 5.41 5.47
N VAL A 9 -43.46 4.10 5.21
CA VAL A 9 -42.38 3.29 4.64
C VAL A 9 -42.94 2.43 3.52
N SER A 10 -42.43 2.62 2.31
CA SER A 10 -42.84 1.85 1.12
C SER A 10 -41.60 1.28 0.43
N TYR A 11 -41.71 0.04 0.00
CA TYR A 11 -40.88 -0.63 -1.00
C TYR A 11 -41.73 -0.82 -2.24
N ASP A 12 -41.79 -2.03 -2.78
CA ASP A 12 -42.77 -2.39 -3.84
C ASP A 12 -44.22 -2.35 -3.30
N ILE A 13 -44.36 -2.54 -1.98
CA ILE A 13 -45.62 -2.42 -1.23
C ILE A 13 -45.46 -1.47 -0.07
N CYS A 14 -46.53 -0.82 0.35
CA CYS A 14 -46.57 -0.02 1.56
C CYS A 14 -46.49 -0.94 2.79
N ILE A 15 -45.54 -0.66 3.71
CA ILE A 15 -45.31 -1.44 4.94
C ILE A 15 -45.85 -0.72 6.17
N LEU A 16 -45.62 0.59 6.24
CA LEU A 16 -46.13 1.49 7.27
C LEU A 16 -46.84 2.64 6.57
N ASP A 17 -48.04 2.94 6.98
CA ASP A 17 -48.91 3.92 6.31
C ASP A 17 -49.36 4.99 7.30
N HIS A 18 -48.84 6.23 7.16
CA HIS A 18 -49.21 7.41 7.96
C HIS A 18 -49.28 7.15 9.47
N VAL A 19 -48.30 6.38 10.03
CA VAL A 19 -48.28 5.98 11.45
C VAL A 19 -48.03 7.19 12.33
N ASN A 20 -48.95 7.43 13.26
CA ASN A 20 -48.85 8.44 14.30
C ASN A 20 -48.91 7.72 15.66
N TYR A 21 -47.87 7.89 16.51
CA TYR A 21 -47.82 7.27 17.82
C TYR A 21 -46.90 8.01 18.78
N ILE A 22 -47.27 8.04 20.07
CA ILE A 22 -46.46 8.65 21.13
C ILE A 22 -46.12 7.52 22.11
N PHE A 23 -44.83 7.21 22.24
CA PHE A 23 -44.35 6.26 23.24
C PHE A 23 -44.12 6.97 24.57
N PRO A 24 -44.28 6.24 25.70
CA PRO A 24 -43.96 6.78 27.02
C PRO A 24 -42.46 7.07 27.18
N ASP A 25 -42.09 7.81 28.21
CA ASP A 25 -40.68 8.07 28.52
C ASP A 25 -39.96 6.88 29.14
N THR A 26 -40.67 6.06 29.91
CA THR A 26 -40.17 4.83 30.53
C THR A 26 -41.16 3.68 30.31
N GLY A 27 -40.82 2.48 30.77
CA GLY A 27 -41.70 1.31 30.77
C GLY A 27 -41.43 0.31 29.67
N LEU A 28 -42.05 -0.85 29.80
CA LEU A 28 -41.93 -1.94 28.84
C LEU A 28 -43.11 -1.94 27.88
N VAL A 29 -42.87 -1.60 26.64
CA VAL A 29 -43.86 -1.58 25.55
C VAL A 29 -43.69 -2.83 24.70
N GLY A 30 -44.76 -3.62 24.55
CA GLY A 30 -44.81 -4.78 23.67
C GLY A 30 -45.53 -4.45 22.34
N ILE A 31 -44.96 -4.84 21.24
CA ILE A 31 -45.61 -4.74 19.92
C ILE A 31 -45.84 -6.14 19.37
N LYS A 32 -47.11 -6.54 19.21
CA LYS A 32 -47.51 -7.81 18.60
C LYS A 32 -48.12 -7.59 17.22
N GLY A 33 -48.13 -8.64 16.41
CA GLY A 33 -48.75 -8.65 15.09
C GLY A 33 -48.27 -9.81 14.24
N PRO A 34 -48.92 -10.12 13.12
CA PRO A 34 -48.56 -11.23 12.26
C PRO A 34 -47.14 -11.07 11.68
N SER A 35 -46.54 -12.20 11.25
CA SER A 35 -45.23 -12.13 10.56
C SER A 35 -45.35 -11.30 9.27
N GLY A 36 -44.35 -10.46 9.01
CA GLY A 36 -44.31 -9.59 7.82
C GLY A 36 -45.13 -8.30 7.91
N CYS A 37 -45.86 -8.02 9.03
CA CYS A 37 -46.68 -6.80 9.13
C CYS A 37 -45.86 -5.48 9.33
N GLY A 38 -44.53 -5.52 9.39
CA GLY A 38 -43.70 -4.32 9.47
C GLY A 38 -43.06 -4.04 10.84
N LYS A 39 -43.17 -4.93 11.85
CA LYS A 39 -42.63 -4.70 13.21
C LYS A 39 -41.12 -4.39 13.21
N SER A 40 -40.30 -5.24 12.59
CA SER A 40 -38.85 -5.01 12.48
C SER A 40 -38.53 -3.77 11.63
N THR A 41 -39.37 -3.47 10.62
CA THR A 41 -39.26 -2.26 9.80
C THR A 41 -39.41 -1.01 10.66
N LEU A 42 -40.40 -0.99 11.54
CA LEU A 42 -40.58 0.09 12.52
C LEU A 42 -39.34 0.25 13.41
N LEU A 43 -38.80 -0.85 13.96
CA LEU A 43 -37.59 -0.77 14.78
C LEU A 43 -36.38 -0.24 14.01
N TYR A 44 -36.23 -0.61 12.73
CA TYR A 44 -35.15 -0.07 11.88
C TYR A 44 -35.32 1.42 11.58
N CYS A 45 -36.56 1.93 11.45
CA CYS A 45 -36.82 3.35 11.33
C CYS A 45 -36.44 4.09 12.61
N LEU A 46 -36.85 3.57 13.76
CA LEU A 46 -36.49 4.12 15.07
C LEU A 46 -34.97 4.14 15.30
N CYS A 47 -34.24 3.15 14.81
CA CYS A 47 -32.77 3.14 14.86
C CYS A 47 -32.10 4.09 13.87
N GLY A 48 -32.82 4.74 12.96
CA GLY A 48 -32.25 5.53 11.87
C GLY A 48 -31.49 4.70 10.82
N LEU A 49 -31.76 3.41 10.75
CA LEU A 49 -31.12 2.46 9.83
C LEU A 49 -31.86 2.35 8.49
N LEU A 50 -33.13 2.77 8.45
CA LEU A 50 -34.00 2.76 7.29
C LEU A 50 -34.45 4.17 6.96
N GLN A 51 -34.61 4.47 5.68
CA GLN A 51 -35.20 5.74 5.22
C GLN A 51 -36.72 5.63 5.30
N TYR A 52 -37.34 6.71 5.70
CA TYR A 52 -38.81 6.84 5.85
C TYR A 52 -39.26 8.24 5.46
N ASN A 53 -40.53 8.39 5.16
CA ASN A 53 -41.22 9.67 5.06
C ASN A 53 -41.91 9.97 6.39
N GLY A 54 -42.14 11.24 6.69
CA GLY A 54 -42.66 11.67 7.99
C GLY A 54 -41.56 12.12 8.95
N THR A 55 -41.87 12.20 10.24
CA THR A 55 -40.94 12.70 11.27
C THR A 55 -40.96 11.80 12.49
N ILE A 56 -39.78 11.48 13.01
CA ILE A 56 -39.58 10.84 14.32
C ILE A 56 -38.86 11.85 15.20
N THR A 57 -39.41 12.12 16.40
CA THR A 57 -38.79 13.02 17.37
C THR A 57 -38.53 12.29 18.69
N PHE A 58 -37.43 12.67 19.36
CA PHE A 58 -37.12 12.26 20.72
C PHE A 58 -36.82 13.50 21.54
N ASN A 59 -37.60 13.71 22.63
CA ASN A 59 -37.55 14.92 23.46
C ASN A 59 -37.63 16.20 22.62
N HIS A 60 -38.60 16.23 21.68
CA HIS A 60 -38.87 17.33 20.74
C HIS A 60 -37.77 17.61 19.70
N GLU A 61 -36.64 16.87 19.69
CA GLU A 61 -35.64 16.96 18.65
C GLU A 61 -35.90 15.91 17.55
N VAL A 62 -35.80 16.35 16.29
CA VAL A 62 -35.95 15.43 15.14
C VAL A 62 -34.80 14.42 15.13
N ILE A 63 -35.15 13.16 15.07
CA ILE A 63 -34.19 12.07 14.99
C ILE A 63 -33.44 12.13 13.66
N ASP A 64 -32.13 12.37 13.74
CA ASP A 64 -31.20 12.24 12.62
C ASP A 64 -30.33 10.96 12.79
N LYS A 65 -29.37 10.76 11.88
CA LYS A 65 -28.40 9.65 11.96
C LYS A 65 -27.57 9.61 13.26
N LYS A 66 -27.64 10.64 14.10
CA LYS A 66 -26.93 10.66 15.39
C LYS A 66 -27.74 9.97 16.48
N PHE A 67 -29.02 9.77 16.29
CA PHE A 67 -29.90 9.15 17.26
C PHE A 67 -29.59 7.67 17.51
N SER A 68 -28.98 6.97 16.55
CA SER A 68 -28.53 5.58 16.76
C SER A 68 -27.57 5.42 17.95
N LYS A 69 -26.94 6.51 18.42
CA LYS A 69 -26.12 6.52 19.64
C LYS A 69 -26.95 6.40 20.90
N MET A 70 -28.15 6.94 20.88
CA MET A 70 -29.09 6.95 22.03
C MET A 70 -29.97 5.71 22.10
N ILE A 71 -29.83 4.77 21.13
CA ILE A 71 -30.62 3.55 21.09
C ILE A 71 -29.73 2.34 21.35
N GLY A 72 -30.15 1.49 22.26
CA GLY A 72 -29.69 0.11 22.40
C GLY A 72 -30.54 -0.78 21.50
N PHE A 73 -29.97 -1.54 20.59
CA PHE A 73 -30.72 -2.41 19.69
C PHE A 73 -30.30 -3.88 19.85
N ILE A 74 -31.25 -4.73 20.19
CA ILE A 74 -31.11 -6.19 20.28
C ILE A 74 -31.90 -6.80 19.14
N LYS A 75 -31.18 -7.47 18.22
CA LYS A 75 -31.78 -8.06 17.02
C LYS A 75 -32.24 -9.48 17.21
N GLN A 76 -33.10 -9.96 16.31
CA GLN A 76 -33.59 -11.33 16.28
C GLN A 76 -32.45 -12.32 16.05
N ASN A 77 -31.62 -12.13 15.05
CA ASN A 77 -30.50 -13.00 14.71
C ASN A 77 -29.21 -12.60 15.44
N ASN A 78 -28.20 -13.48 15.40
CA ASN A 78 -26.90 -13.25 15.96
C ASN A 78 -26.29 -11.95 15.46
N ASP A 79 -26.08 -11.03 16.37
CA ASP A 79 -25.56 -9.70 16.11
C ASP A 79 -24.19 -9.45 16.76
N LEU A 80 -23.46 -10.51 17.09
CA LEU A 80 -22.09 -10.41 17.61
C LEU A 80 -21.08 -10.31 16.48
N ILE A 81 -20.02 -9.54 16.73
CA ILE A 81 -18.90 -9.42 15.80
C ILE A 81 -18.01 -10.66 15.96
N PRO A 82 -17.85 -11.51 14.93
CA PRO A 82 -17.20 -12.82 15.05
C PRO A 82 -15.73 -12.75 15.50
N SER A 83 -15.01 -11.71 15.11
CA SER A 83 -13.59 -11.51 15.44
C SER A 83 -13.36 -10.98 16.87
N TYR A 84 -14.43 -10.64 17.61
CA TYR A 84 -14.35 -10.11 18.98
C TYR A 84 -14.68 -11.17 19.99
N THR A 85 -13.98 -11.15 21.12
CA THR A 85 -14.38 -11.93 22.29
C THR A 85 -15.71 -11.41 22.86
N VAL A 86 -16.32 -12.16 23.77
CA VAL A 86 -17.53 -11.73 24.50
C VAL A 86 -17.30 -10.38 25.19
N GLU A 87 -16.19 -10.21 25.89
CA GLU A 87 -15.84 -8.94 26.55
C GLU A 87 -15.79 -7.79 25.57
N GLU A 88 -15.11 -7.98 24.45
CA GLU A 88 -14.97 -6.97 23.40
C GLU A 88 -16.30 -6.67 22.70
N ASN A 89 -17.14 -7.67 22.47
CA ASN A 89 -18.49 -7.46 21.94
C ASN A 89 -19.35 -6.61 22.87
N ILE A 90 -19.28 -6.83 24.19
CA ILE A 90 -20.02 -6.04 25.19
C ILE A 90 -19.49 -4.59 25.20
N MET A 91 -18.16 -4.41 25.21
CA MET A 91 -17.53 -3.09 25.22
C MET A 91 -17.73 -2.32 23.90
N ALA A 92 -17.94 -3.02 22.78
CA ALA A 92 -18.20 -2.41 21.48
C ALA A 92 -19.43 -1.49 21.50
N GLY A 93 -20.45 -1.79 22.32
CA GLY A 93 -21.61 -0.94 22.51
C GLY A 93 -21.25 0.46 23.02
N CYS A 94 -20.38 0.56 24.00
CA CYS A 94 -19.86 1.83 24.52
C CYS A 94 -18.95 2.52 23.52
N TYR A 95 -18.04 1.78 22.89
CA TYR A 95 -17.08 2.32 21.94
C TYR A 95 -17.76 2.96 20.71
N PHE A 96 -18.65 2.23 20.04
CA PHE A 96 -19.38 2.74 18.87
C PHE A 96 -20.46 3.76 19.25
N GLY A 97 -21.07 3.60 20.43
CA GLY A 97 -22.00 4.59 21.01
C GLY A 97 -21.32 5.87 21.46
N GLN A 98 -19.99 5.90 21.57
CA GLN A 98 -19.18 7.01 22.09
C GLN A 98 -19.55 7.39 23.53
N ILE A 99 -19.76 6.39 24.38
CA ILE A 99 -20.12 6.49 25.79
C ILE A 99 -18.95 6.03 26.65
N ASP A 100 -18.76 6.65 27.82
CA ASP A 100 -17.72 6.24 28.76
C ASP A 100 -17.96 4.81 29.26
N PHE A 101 -16.89 4.05 29.35
CA PHE A 101 -16.93 2.69 29.85
C PHE A 101 -16.91 2.66 31.38
N ASP A 102 -17.94 2.05 31.97
CA ASP A 102 -18.01 1.79 33.42
C ASP A 102 -17.81 0.30 33.71
N LYS A 103 -16.65 -0.02 34.29
CA LYS A 103 -16.30 -1.40 34.66
C LYS A 103 -17.21 -1.96 35.73
N LYS A 104 -17.61 -1.18 36.75
CA LYS A 104 -18.49 -1.64 37.82
C LYS A 104 -19.87 -2.02 37.29
N LYS A 105 -20.39 -1.19 36.37
CA LYS A 105 -21.64 -1.46 35.66
C LYS A 105 -21.55 -2.71 34.80
N MET A 106 -20.46 -2.88 34.05
CA MET A 106 -20.21 -4.06 33.24
C MET A 106 -20.18 -5.33 34.12
N ASP A 107 -19.45 -5.34 35.24
CA ASP A 107 -19.36 -6.48 36.15
C ASP A 107 -20.75 -6.85 36.75
N LYS A 108 -21.58 -5.85 37.06
CA LYS A 108 -22.96 -6.07 37.53
C LYS A 108 -23.84 -6.75 36.48
N ILE A 109 -23.77 -6.23 35.22
CA ILE A 109 -24.54 -6.79 34.09
C ILE A 109 -24.10 -8.23 33.78
N ILE A 110 -22.79 -8.49 33.73
CA ILE A 110 -22.21 -9.81 33.45
C ILE A 110 -22.67 -10.86 34.47
N ARG A 111 -22.61 -10.53 35.76
CA ARG A 111 -23.08 -11.44 36.84
C ARG A 111 -24.57 -11.72 36.71
N ARG A 112 -25.38 -10.69 36.44
CA ARG A 112 -26.83 -10.84 36.32
C ARG A 112 -27.23 -11.73 35.14
N LEU A 113 -26.49 -11.64 34.03
CA LEU A 113 -26.72 -12.47 32.85
C LEU A 113 -26.02 -13.84 32.90
N LYS A 114 -25.28 -14.13 33.98
CA LYS A 114 -24.56 -15.39 34.18
C LYS A 114 -23.59 -15.72 33.02
N ILE A 115 -22.83 -14.74 32.57
CA ILE A 115 -21.89 -14.87 31.43
C ILE A 115 -20.41 -14.66 31.81
N GLU A 116 -20.08 -14.62 33.11
CA GLU A 116 -18.72 -14.36 33.61
C GLU A 116 -17.67 -15.30 33.02
N LYS A 117 -18.01 -16.58 32.90
CA LYS A 117 -17.10 -17.62 32.38
C LYS A 117 -16.90 -17.56 30.88
N LEU A 118 -17.67 -16.72 30.17
CA LEU A 118 -17.67 -16.63 28.72
C LEU A 118 -16.81 -15.48 28.17
N MET A 119 -16.31 -14.57 29.00
CA MET A 119 -15.72 -13.29 28.61
C MET A 119 -14.59 -13.39 27.60
N LYS A 120 -13.81 -14.47 27.66
CA LYS A 120 -12.67 -14.70 26.74
C LYS A 120 -13.01 -15.52 25.51
N ARG A 121 -14.22 -16.07 25.41
CA ARG A 121 -14.69 -16.88 24.29
C ARG A 121 -15.05 -16.01 23.10
N TYR A 122 -15.03 -16.63 21.92
CA TYR A 122 -15.52 -16.03 20.67
C TYR A 122 -16.97 -16.45 20.40
N PRO A 123 -17.71 -15.73 19.53
CA PRO A 123 -19.11 -16.04 19.24
C PRO A 123 -19.37 -17.46 18.73
N ASP A 124 -18.46 -18.03 17.95
CA ASP A 124 -18.53 -19.41 17.44
C ASP A 124 -18.41 -20.49 18.52
N GLU A 125 -17.94 -20.13 19.71
CA GLU A 125 -17.83 -21.02 20.87
C GLU A 125 -19.07 -20.94 21.81
N LEU A 126 -20.11 -20.17 21.42
CA LEU A 126 -21.28 -19.90 22.25
C LEU A 126 -22.54 -20.58 21.72
N SER A 127 -23.43 -21.01 22.64
CA SER A 127 -24.78 -21.37 22.26
C SER A 127 -25.61 -20.13 21.88
N ILE A 128 -26.69 -20.30 21.09
CA ILE A 128 -27.59 -19.20 20.68
C ILE A 128 -28.08 -18.40 21.90
N GLY A 129 -28.46 -19.08 22.99
CA GLY A 129 -28.89 -18.41 24.22
C GLY A 129 -27.80 -17.62 24.91
N GLN A 130 -26.53 -18.10 24.87
CA GLN A 130 -25.39 -17.37 25.40
C GLN A 130 -25.10 -16.13 24.55
N MET A 131 -25.12 -16.25 23.22
CA MET A 131 -24.96 -15.13 22.30
C MET A 131 -26.01 -14.04 22.53
N LYS A 132 -27.28 -14.44 22.77
CA LYS A 132 -28.37 -13.50 23.06
C LYS A 132 -28.11 -12.72 24.36
N ARG A 133 -27.66 -13.41 25.44
CA ARG A 133 -27.28 -12.73 26.68
C ARG A 133 -26.13 -11.74 26.50
N VAL A 134 -25.16 -12.05 25.64
CA VAL A 134 -24.06 -11.14 25.32
C VAL A 134 -24.58 -9.91 24.56
N SER A 135 -25.49 -10.06 23.60
CA SER A 135 -26.15 -8.96 22.91
C SER A 135 -26.92 -8.04 23.84
N ILE A 136 -27.65 -8.65 24.81
CA ILE A 136 -28.35 -7.91 25.86
C ILE A 136 -27.33 -7.15 26.73
N ALA A 137 -26.25 -7.80 27.17
CA ALA A 137 -25.19 -7.15 27.96
C ALA A 137 -24.62 -5.94 27.27
N ARG A 138 -24.35 -6.06 25.96
CA ARG A 138 -23.84 -4.98 25.13
C ARG A 138 -24.81 -3.79 25.08
N ALA A 139 -26.09 -4.06 24.88
CA ALA A 139 -27.11 -3.02 24.81
C ALA A 139 -27.31 -2.29 26.16
N LEU A 140 -27.29 -3.05 27.26
CA LEU A 140 -27.41 -2.50 28.61
C LEU A 140 -26.19 -1.69 29.03
N LEU A 141 -24.98 -2.12 28.65
CA LEU A 141 -23.76 -1.40 28.98
C LEU A 141 -23.70 -0.04 28.26
N LYS A 142 -24.28 0.06 27.06
CA LYS A 142 -24.42 1.31 26.32
C LYS A 142 -25.23 2.38 27.05
N ASP A 143 -26.04 2.00 28.03
CA ASP A 143 -26.87 2.88 28.84
C ASP A 143 -27.81 3.80 28.03
N ALA A 144 -28.34 3.26 26.97
CA ALA A 144 -29.19 4.01 26.06
C ALA A 144 -30.56 4.31 26.73
N PRO A 145 -31.14 5.54 26.54
CA PRO A 145 -32.46 5.88 27.08
C PRO A 145 -33.59 5.09 26.41
N VAL A 146 -33.36 4.59 25.20
CA VAL A 146 -34.32 3.74 24.47
C VAL A 146 -33.65 2.41 24.14
N LEU A 147 -34.29 1.30 24.51
CA LEU A 147 -33.87 -0.05 24.18
C LEU A 147 -34.90 -0.69 23.24
N LEU A 148 -34.47 -1.05 22.06
CA LEU A 148 -35.30 -1.73 21.06
C LEU A 148 -34.92 -3.22 21.02
N CYS A 149 -35.89 -4.11 21.07
CA CYS A 149 -35.70 -5.56 21.11
C CYS A 149 -36.53 -6.22 20.00
N ASP A 150 -35.89 -6.78 19.00
CA ASP A 150 -36.52 -7.56 17.96
C ASP A 150 -36.42 -9.04 18.31
N GLU A 151 -37.53 -9.63 18.77
CA GLU A 151 -37.65 -11.02 19.21
C GLU A 151 -36.55 -11.45 20.20
N PRO A 152 -36.43 -10.78 21.37
CA PRO A 152 -35.33 -11.04 22.31
C PRO A 152 -35.40 -12.41 22.94
N THR A 153 -36.56 -13.07 22.92
CA THR A 153 -36.82 -14.41 23.50
C THR A 153 -36.82 -15.52 22.47
N GLY A 154 -36.76 -15.17 21.15
CA GLY A 154 -36.70 -16.14 20.06
C GLY A 154 -35.55 -17.14 20.24
N ALA A 155 -35.77 -18.41 19.94
CA ALA A 155 -34.82 -19.52 20.10
C ALA A 155 -34.32 -19.79 21.55
N LEU A 156 -34.98 -19.24 22.56
CA LEU A 156 -34.71 -19.55 23.98
C LEU A 156 -35.72 -20.55 24.55
N HIS A 157 -35.27 -21.41 25.47
CA HIS A 157 -36.20 -22.21 26.24
C HIS A 157 -37.06 -21.31 27.15
N TYR A 158 -38.31 -21.68 27.40
CA TYR A 158 -39.30 -20.90 28.14
C TYR A 158 -38.78 -20.29 29.43
N LYS A 159 -38.02 -21.06 30.24
CA LYS A 159 -37.42 -20.56 31.49
C LYS A 159 -36.42 -19.43 31.25
N GLN A 160 -35.61 -19.55 30.20
CA GLN A 160 -34.62 -18.52 29.82
C GLN A 160 -35.31 -17.27 29.22
N ALA A 161 -36.38 -17.48 28.45
CA ALA A 161 -37.22 -16.41 27.95
C ALA A 161 -37.83 -15.57 29.07
N LYS A 162 -38.35 -16.20 30.10
CA LYS A 162 -38.84 -15.52 31.31
C LYS A 162 -37.73 -14.74 32.04
N GLU A 163 -36.54 -15.34 32.21
CA GLU A 163 -35.38 -14.62 32.81
C GLU A 163 -35.04 -13.34 32.02
N VAL A 164 -35.07 -13.40 30.68
CA VAL A 164 -34.82 -12.23 29.80
C VAL A 164 -35.94 -11.19 29.92
N MET A 165 -37.21 -11.61 29.89
CA MET A 165 -38.33 -10.66 30.02
C MET A 165 -38.37 -9.99 31.41
N THR A 166 -38.08 -10.72 32.48
CA THR A 166 -37.92 -10.14 33.82
C THR A 166 -36.81 -9.08 33.85
N LEU A 167 -35.65 -9.36 33.21
CA LEU A 167 -34.56 -8.39 33.11
C LEU A 167 -34.97 -7.14 32.32
N LEU A 168 -35.64 -7.31 31.18
CA LEU A 168 -36.11 -6.18 30.36
C LEU A 168 -37.15 -5.36 31.13
N LYS A 169 -38.02 -5.99 31.90
CA LYS A 169 -38.99 -5.32 32.76
C LYS A 169 -38.31 -4.46 33.84
N GLU A 170 -37.31 -4.99 34.52
CA GLU A 170 -36.57 -4.25 35.55
C GLU A 170 -35.78 -3.09 34.92
N VAL A 171 -35.21 -3.28 33.71
CA VAL A 171 -34.49 -2.25 32.98
C VAL A 171 -35.42 -1.14 32.48
N SER A 172 -36.70 -1.45 32.24
CA SER A 172 -37.70 -0.49 31.78
C SER A 172 -38.17 0.49 32.86
N GLU A 173 -37.77 0.29 34.13
CA GLU A 173 -38.14 1.21 35.21
C GLU A 173 -37.52 2.61 35.05
N ASP A 174 -36.36 2.73 34.37
CA ASP A 174 -35.62 3.98 34.20
C ASP A 174 -35.46 4.41 32.73
N ARG A 175 -36.04 3.64 31.79
CA ARG A 175 -35.94 3.91 30.34
C ARG A 175 -37.09 3.28 29.55
N LEU A 176 -37.24 3.72 28.31
CA LEU A 176 -38.16 3.09 27.37
C LEU A 176 -37.59 1.79 26.82
N VAL A 177 -38.31 0.68 26.95
CA VAL A 177 -37.97 -0.62 26.35
C VAL A 177 -39.10 -1.04 25.42
N ILE A 178 -38.83 -1.15 24.13
CA ILE A 178 -39.79 -1.62 23.12
C ILE A 178 -39.41 -3.02 22.68
N VAL A 179 -40.31 -3.96 22.91
CA VAL A 179 -40.14 -5.39 22.57
C VAL A 179 -41.12 -5.76 21.45
N VAL A 180 -40.59 -6.23 20.36
CA VAL A 180 -41.37 -6.87 19.29
C VAL A 180 -41.28 -8.37 19.48
N SER A 181 -42.42 -9.08 19.56
CA SER A 181 -42.46 -10.53 19.65
C SER A 181 -43.74 -11.09 19.01
N HIS A 182 -43.63 -12.35 18.56
CA HIS A 182 -44.78 -13.15 18.14
C HIS A 182 -45.33 -13.98 19.29
N ASP A 183 -44.59 -14.14 20.40
CA ASP A 183 -45.08 -14.81 21.64
C ASP A 183 -45.90 -13.83 22.46
N THR A 184 -47.23 -13.90 22.25
CA THR A 184 -48.18 -13.04 22.92
C THR A 184 -48.30 -13.33 24.39
N SER A 185 -48.07 -14.56 24.85
CA SER A 185 -48.22 -14.97 26.27
C SER A 185 -47.18 -14.28 27.16
N LEU A 186 -45.95 -14.21 26.71
CA LEU A 186 -44.89 -13.49 27.42
C LEU A 186 -45.09 -11.97 27.39
N LEU A 187 -45.54 -11.40 26.24
CA LEU A 187 -45.86 -9.98 26.19
C LEU A 187 -46.99 -9.60 27.16
N ASP A 188 -48.09 -10.34 27.17
CA ASP A 188 -49.24 -10.05 28.03
C ASP A 188 -48.88 -10.09 29.52
N GLU A 189 -47.94 -11.00 29.93
CA GLU A 189 -47.48 -11.16 31.34
C GLU A 189 -46.59 -9.99 31.80
N TYR A 190 -45.72 -9.44 30.93
CA TYR A 190 -44.64 -8.55 31.38
C TYR A 190 -44.80 -7.08 30.99
N VAL A 191 -45.54 -6.76 29.90
CA VAL A 191 -45.57 -5.40 29.36
C VAL A 191 -46.50 -4.46 30.09
N ASP A 192 -46.13 -3.19 30.16
CA ASP A 192 -46.96 -2.08 30.68
C ASP A 192 -47.97 -1.64 29.61
N ILE A 193 -47.47 -1.50 28.38
CA ILE A 193 -48.30 -1.13 27.22
C ILE A 193 -48.20 -2.23 26.18
N LEU A 194 -49.35 -2.69 25.70
CA LEU A 194 -49.44 -3.63 24.57
C LEU A 194 -50.02 -2.98 23.36
N ILE A 195 -49.28 -3.02 22.26
CA ILE A 195 -49.65 -2.46 20.96
C ILE A 195 -49.84 -3.58 19.97
N GLU A 196 -50.88 -3.52 19.16
CA GLU A 196 -51.07 -4.39 18.00
C GLU A 196 -50.74 -3.63 16.71
N MET A 197 -49.85 -4.20 15.91
CA MET A 197 -49.60 -3.71 14.56
C MET A 197 -50.51 -4.42 13.58
N LYS A 198 -51.51 -3.70 13.07
CA LYS A 198 -52.53 -4.19 12.14
C LYS A 198 -52.84 -3.10 11.07
N ASN A 199 -53.12 -3.53 9.83
CA ASN A 199 -53.42 -2.62 8.71
C ASN A 199 -52.36 -1.49 8.58
N GLN A 200 -51.07 -1.85 8.71
CA GLN A 200 -49.91 -0.93 8.56
C GLN A 200 -49.85 0.22 9.60
N THR A 201 -50.66 0.14 10.66
CA THR A 201 -50.77 1.13 11.75
C THR A 201 -50.60 0.49 13.12
N LEU A 202 -50.48 1.32 14.17
CA LEU A 202 -50.30 0.92 15.55
C LEU A 202 -51.58 1.19 16.36
N HIS A 203 -52.08 0.18 17.09
CA HIS A 203 -53.27 0.27 17.95
C HIS A 203 -52.92 -0.17 19.37
N THR A 204 -53.14 0.68 20.37
CA THR A 204 -52.96 0.31 21.78
C THR A 204 -54.08 -0.60 22.25
N ILE A 205 -53.73 -1.77 22.81
CA ILE A 205 -54.66 -2.76 23.37
C ILE A 205 -54.74 -2.63 24.88
N LYS A 206 -53.60 -2.40 25.54
CA LYS A 206 -53.47 -2.32 26.98
C LYS A 206 -52.54 -1.18 27.33
N ASP A 207 -52.92 -0.34 28.31
CA ASP A 207 -52.07 0.74 28.80
C ASP A 207 -52.23 0.80 30.35
N ASN A 208 -51.17 0.36 31.05
CA ASN A 208 -51.05 0.39 32.51
C ASN A 208 -49.82 1.20 32.93
N HIS A 209 -49.36 2.11 32.09
CA HIS A 209 -48.10 2.81 32.27
C HIS A 209 -48.25 3.98 33.25
N ILE A 210 -47.15 4.25 34.03
CA ILE A 210 -46.98 5.41 34.89
C ILE A 210 -45.65 6.08 34.49
N ASP A 211 -45.71 7.31 33.97
CA ASP A 211 -44.53 8.05 33.52
C ASP A 211 -43.55 8.37 34.66
N LYS A 212 -42.25 8.17 34.40
CA LYS A 212 -41.12 8.56 35.25
C LYS A 212 -40.11 9.36 34.46
N GLU A 213 -39.31 10.20 35.11
CA GLU A 213 -38.26 11.00 34.44
C GLU A 213 -37.12 10.08 33.93
N VAL A 214 -36.63 10.38 32.70
CA VAL A 214 -35.53 9.69 32.04
C VAL A 214 -34.22 10.45 32.21
N LEU A 215 -33.17 9.75 32.59
CA LEU A 215 -31.81 10.28 32.63
C LEU A 215 -31.12 10.11 31.26
N ILE A 216 -30.69 11.23 30.64
CA ILE A 216 -30.01 11.19 29.35
C ILE A 216 -28.49 11.09 29.58
N PRO A 217 -27.79 10.06 29.07
CA PRO A 217 -26.36 9.90 29.23
C PRO A 217 -25.56 10.94 28.44
N GLN A 218 -24.48 11.46 29.06
CA GLN A 218 -23.57 12.40 28.38
C GLN A 218 -22.58 11.65 27.48
N HIS A 219 -22.38 12.15 26.26
CA HIS A 219 -21.52 11.54 25.26
C HIS A 219 -20.11 12.16 25.28
N LYS A 220 -19.08 11.35 25.45
CA LYS A 220 -17.66 11.74 25.28
C LYS A 220 -17.04 11.01 24.11
N ARG A 221 -16.11 11.68 23.41
CA ARG A 221 -15.43 11.10 22.25
C ARG A 221 -14.25 10.24 22.70
N HIS A 222 -14.38 8.93 22.60
CA HIS A 222 -13.25 8.00 22.73
C HIS A 222 -12.90 7.37 21.39
N PHE A 223 -11.60 7.32 21.08
CA PHE A 223 -11.05 6.64 19.91
C PHE A 223 -10.12 5.51 20.38
N SER A 224 -10.36 4.28 19.96
CA SER A 224 -9.48 3.15 20.25
C SER A 224 -9.16 2.38 18.97
N MET A 225 -7.88 2.32 18.62
CA MET A 225 -7.36 1.54 17.47
C MET A 225 -7.42 0.02 17.70
N ARG A 226 -7.61 -0.45 18.94
CA ARG A 226 -7.55 -1.87 19.29
C ARG A 226 -8.57 -2.73 18.53
N TYR A 227 -9.78 -2.20 18.34
CA TYR A 227 -10.87 -2.93 17.69
C TYR A 227 -10.66 -3.10 16.17
N SER A 228 -10.12 -2.06 15.50
CA SER A 228 -9.82 -2.10 14.07
C SER A 228 -8.75 -3.14 13.74
N PHE A 229 -7.68 -3.17 14.55
CA PHE A 229 -6.58 -4.11 14.35
C PHE A 229 -7.00 -5.58 14.43
N LYS A 230 -7.93 -5.89 15.30
CA LYS A 230 -8.32 -7.28 15.55
C LYS A 230 -9.10 -7.90 14.39
N GLU A 231 -9.91 -7.11 13.70
CA GLU A 231 -10.60 -7.55 12.48
C GLU A 231 -9.63 -7.84 11.34
N VAL A 232 -8.58 -7.00 11.22
CA VAL A 232 -7.50 -7.21 10.24
C VAL A 232 -6.78 -8.54 10.47
N LEU A 233 -6.45 -8.83 11.73
CA LEU A 233 -5.77 -10.09 12.09
C LEU A 233 -6.62 -11.34 11.86
N GLY A 234 -7.95 -11.21 11.87
CA GLY A 234 -8.87 -12.31 11.53
C GLY A 234 -8.70 -12.78 10.07
N GLU A 235 -8.39 -11.86 9.15
CA GLU A 235 -8.24 -12.11 7.71
C GLU A 235 -6.79 -12.37 7.27
N ARG A 236 -5.93 -12.79 8.18
CA ARG A 236 -4.47 -12.91 7.99
C ARG A 236 -4.02 -13.68 6.74
N LYS A 237 -4.76 -14.75 6.33
CA LYS A 237 -4.36 -15.56 5.15
C LYS A 237 -4.49 -14.78 3.84
N ARG A 238 -5.59 -14.04 3.65
CA ARG A 238 -5.82 -13.23 2.43
C ARG A 238 -4.92 -12.01 2.39
N LEU A 239 -4.75 -11.36 3.54
CA LEU A 239 -3.82 -10.24 3.68
C LEU A 239 -2.37 -10.67 3.42
N ALA A 240 -1.96 -11.88 3.85
CA ALA A 240 -0.64 -12.41 3.58
C ALA A 240 -0.39 -12.61 2.08
N LEU A 241 -1.37 -13.16 1.34
CA LEU A 241 -1.25 -13.36 -0.11
C LEU A 241 -1.13 -12.02 -0.86
N LEU A 242 -1.98 -11.03 -0.51
CA LEU A 242 -1.92 -9.68 -1.06
C LEU A 242 -0.56 -9.02 -0.75
N SER A 243 -0.12 -9.12 0.51
CA SER A 243 1.15 -8.56 0.96
C SER A 243 2.33 -9.15 0.21
N LEU A 244 2.34 -10.47 -0.02
CA LEU A 244 3.40 -11.15 -0.78
C LEU A 244 3.49 -10.59 -2.20
N PHE A 245 2.37 -10.43 -2.88
CA PHE A 245 2.33 -9.87 -4.22
C PHE A 245 2.81 -8.41 -4.26
N GLN A 246 2.35 -7.58 -3.32
CA GLN A 246 2.79 -6.18 -3.23
C GLN A 246 4.28 -6.06 -2.92
N ILE A 247 4.80 -6.89 -2.01
CA ILE A 247 6.24 -6.96 -1.71
C ILE A 247 7.03 -7.28 -2.98
N LEU A 248 6.59 -8.29 -3.75
CA LEU A 248 7.24 -8.67 -5.00
C LEU A 248 7.28 -7.50 -6.00
N VAL A 249 6.17 -6.82 -6.21
CA VAL A 249 6.06 -5.66 -7.11
C VAL A 249 6.96 -4.51 -6.67
N ILE A 250 6.99 -4.19 -5.40
CA ILE A 250 7.84 -3.11 -4.86
C ILE A 250 9.31 -3.47 -5.01
N VAL A 251 9.71 -4.67 -4.59
CA VAL A 251 11.11 -5.13 -4.64
C VAL A 251 11.62 -5.17 -6.08
N THR A 252 10.86 -5.73 -7.02
CA THR A 252 11.27 -5.77 -8.44
C THR A 252 11.42 -4.38 -9.03
N SER A 253 10.52 -3.46 -8.71
CA SER A 253 10.60 -2.06 -9.15
C SER A 253 11.85 -1.37 -8.60
N LEU A 254 12.16 -1.55 -7.32
CA LEU A 254 13.35 -0.97 -6.68
C LEU A 254 14.65 -1.56 -7.26
N VAL A 255 14.70 -2.87 -7.51
CA VAL A 255 15.87 -3.55 -8.10
C VAL A 255 16.13 -3.05 -9.53
N ILE A 256 15.10 -2.94 -10.36
CA ILE A 256 15.24 -2.46 -11.75
C ILE A 256 15.76 -1.02 -11.77
N ILE A 257 15.18 -0.13 -10.99
CA ILE A 257 15.59 1.28 -10.95
C ILE A 257 17.02 1.43 -10.42
N SER A 258 17.34 0.74 -9.30
CA SER A 258 18.67 0.76 -8.73
C SER A 258 19.72 0.19 -9.68
N GLY A 259 19.39 -0.91 -10.37
CA GLY A 259 20.25 -1.53 -11.36
C GLY A 259 20.57 -0.60 -12.55
N LEU A 260 19.56 0.06 -13.10
CA LEU A 260 19.75 1.00 -14.21
C LEU A 260 20.56 2.24 -13.81
N ASN A 261 20.33 2.76 -12.60
CA ASN A 261 21.12 3.88 -12.08
C ASN A 261 22.57 3.45 -11.78
N GLY A 262 22.76 2.26 -11.22
CA GLY A 262 24.09 1.70 -10.99
C GLY A 262 24.87 1.48 -12.28
N LEU A 263 24.21 0.94 -13.32
CA LEU A 263 24.78 0.78 -14.64
C LEU A 263 25.17 2.13 -15.25
N SER A 264 24.29 3.12 -15.18
CA SER A 264 24.54 4.48 -15.68
C SER A 264 25.76 5.12 -15.02
N THR A 265 25.84 5.07 -13.69
CA THR A 265 26.97 5.65 -12.94
C THR A 265 28.27 4.87 -13.18
N SER A 266 28.22 3.57 -13.32
CA SER A 266 29.38 2.73 -13.60
C SER A 266 29.95 3.05 -15.01
N ILE A 267 29.07 3.15 -16.00
CA ILE A 267 29.44 3.52 -17.37
C ILE A 267 30.03 4.95 -17.39
N GLU A 268 29.38 5.91 -16.77
CA GLU A 268 29.88 7.29 -16.70
C GLU A 268 31.26 7.38 -16.04
N LYS A 269 31.46 6.60 -14.97
CA LYS A 269 32.78 6.50 -14.32
C LYS A 269 33.82 5.89 -15.27
N SER A 270 33.48 4.81 -15.98
CA SER A 270 34.39 4.20 -16.96
C SER A 270 34.82 5.18 -18.05
N TYR A 271 33.93 6.05 -18.52
CA TYR A 271 34.27 7.09 -19.50
C TYR A 271 35.13 8.20 -18.89
N THR A 272 34.84 8.63 -17.68
CA THR A 272 35.62 9.70 -17.03
C THR A 272 37.05 9.26 -16.71
N GLU A 273 37.23 7.98 -16.43
CA GLU A 273 38.53 7.37 -16.12
C GLU A 273 39.20 6.73 -17.35
N ALA A 274 38.52 6.69 -18.51
CA ALA A 274 39.08 6.06 -19.71
C ALA A 274 40.42 6.69 -20.13
N PRO A 275 41.47 5.89 -20.35
CA PRO A 275 42.71 6.38 -20.94
C PRO A 275 42.40 6.90 -22.35
N LEU A 276 43.10 7.96 -22.75
CA LEU A 276 43.02 8.52 -24.11
C LEU A 276 41.68 9.21 -24.49
N LYS A 277 40.77 9.41 -23.53
CA LYS A 277 39.49 10.12 -23.78
C LYS A 277 39.67 11.52 -24.37
N ASP A 278 40.81 12.13 -24.11
CA ASP A 278 41.15 13.50 -24.54
C ASP A 278 41.71 13.56 -25.98
N ILE A 279 41.84 12.41 -26.67
CA ILE A 279 42.34 12.35 -28.05
C ILE A 279 41.18 12.25 -29.02
N VAL A 280 41.12 13.18 -29.96
CA VAL A 280 40.14 13.17 -31.06
C VAL A 280 40.90 13.08 -32.37
N THR A 281 40.60 12.06 -33.18
CA THR A 281 41.15 11.89 -34.51
C THR A 281 40.19 12.53 -35.53
N ILE A 282 40.70 13.46 -36.33
CA ILE A 282 39.95 14.14 -37.39
C ILE A 282 40.51 13.67 -38.71
N SER A 283 39.66 13.16 -39.62
CA SER A 283 40.02 12.62 -40.90
C SER A 283 39.35 13.41 -42.02
N SER A 284 40.06 13.56 -43.16
CA SER A 284 39.45 14.10 -44.37
C SER A 284 38.59 13.05 -45.06
N HIS A 285 37.44 13.44 -45.60
CA HIS A 285 36.57 12.54 -46.37
C HIS A 285 37.21 12.15 -47.72
N ASP A 286 38.04 13.04 -48.30
CA ASP A 286 38.59 12.90 -49.65
C ASP A 286 40.05 12.44 -49.65
N GLY A 287 40.64 12.15 -48.48
CA GLY A 287 42.03 11.76 -48.32
C GLY A 287 43.04 12.91 -48.53
N GLU A 288 42.56 14.13 -48.66
CA GLU A 288 43.40 15.31 -48.80
C GLU A 288 44.11 15.69 -47.51
N PRO A 289 45.32 16.29 -47.57
CA PRO A 289 46.02 16.70 -46.36
C PRO A 289 45.25 17.73 -45.55
N LEU A 290 45.11 17.47 -44.24
CA LEU A 290 44.36 18.32 -43.33
C LEU A 290 45.17 19.51 -42.83
N SER A 291 44.56 20.70 -42.85
CA SER A 291 45.07 21.91 -42.22
C SER A 291 44.02 22.47 -41.27
N LEU A 292 44.16 22.17 -39.98
CA LEU A 292 43.23 22.59 -38.92
C LEU A 292 43.78 23.81 -38.16
N LYS A 293 42.91 24.60 -37.54
CA LYS A 293 43.29 25.72 -36.67
C LYS A 293 43.83 25.22 -35.32
N GLU A 294 43.45 24.04 -34.89
CA GLU A 294 43.90 23.40 -33.67
C GLU A 294 45.33 22.82 -33.87
N LYS A 295 46.14 22.89 -32.77
CA LYS A 295 47.45 22.25 -32.75
C LYS A 295 47.28 20.75 -32.57
N GLY A 296 47.30 20.00 -33.64
CA GLY A 296 47.30 18.55 -33.69
C GLY A 296 48.65 17.96 -34.10
N THR A 297 48.76 16.65 -33.97
CA THR A 297 49.87 15.86 -34.51
C THR A 297 49.31 14.92 -35.57
N LYS A 298 50.08 14.66 -36.66
CA LYS A 298 49.66 13.68 -37.67
C LYS A 298 49.32 12.34 -37.02
N HIS A 299 48.23 11.74 -37.46
CA HIS A 299 47.80 10.43 -36.93
C HIS A 299 48.81 9.35 -37.32
N PHE A 300 49.10 8.47 -36.37
CA PHE A 300 49.98 7.35 -36.56
C PHE A 300 49.12 6.10 -36.78
N ASP A 301 49.00 5.68 -38.01
CA ASP A 301 48.09 4.59 -38.42
C ASP A 301 48.74 3.25 -38.14
N ILE A 302 48.38 2.67 -37.02
CA ILE A 302 48.79 1.31 -36.65
C ILE A 302 47.52 0.46 -36.67
N GLU A 303 47.43 -0.49 -37.56
CA GLU A 303 46.35 -1.46 -37.57
C GLU A 303 46.35 -2.29 -36.28
N SER A 304 45.14 -2.75 -35.83
CA SER A 304 45.02 -3.65 -34.68
C SER A 304 45.89 -4.90 -34.94
N GLY A 305 46.83 -5.16 -34.02
CA GLY A 305 47.77 -6.27 -34.20
C GLY A 305 47.43 -7.45 -33.30
N TYR A 306 47.79 -8.65 -33.81
CA TYR A 306 47.69 -9.87 -33.03
C TYR A 306 48.96 -10.09 -32.20
N ILE A 307 48.84 -9.93 -30.86
CA ILE A 307 49.96 -10.20 -29.95
C ILE A 307 49.71 -11.55 -29.26
N LYS A 308 50.48 -12.57 -29.57
CA LYS A 308 50.34 -13.91 -28.97
C LYS A 308 48.90 -14.46 -28.93
N GLY A 309 48.15 -14.26 -30.02
CA GLY A 309 46.75 -14.71 -30.11
C GLY A 309 45.73 -13.79 -29.48
N VAL A 310 46.13 -12.61 -29.01
CA VAL A 310 45.25 -11.59 -28.47
C VAL A 310 45.20 -10.42 -29.41
N ASN A 311 44.01 -10.00 -29.80
CA ASN A 311 43.80 -8.79 -30.61
C ASN A 311 44.00 -7.57 -29.72
N ALA A 312 44.91 -6.66 -30.08
CA ALA A 312 45.22 -5.48 -29.29
C ALA A 312 45.11 -4.21 -30.13
N LEU A 313 44.49 -3.19 -29.56
CA LEU A 313 44.44 -1.85 -30.12
C LEU A 313 45.78 -1.16 -29.82
N LEU A 314 46.42 -0.66 -30.89
CA LEU A 314 47.75 -0.06 -30.80
C LEU A 314 47.63 1.46 -30.91
N ILE A 315 48.16 2.19 -29.95
CA ILE A 315 48.00 3.63 -29.88
C ILE A 315 49.34 4.30 -29.59
N ARG A 316 49.66 5.39 -30.30
CA ARG A 316 50.76 6.29 -29.98
C ARG A 316 50.34 7.27 -28.88
N LEU A 317 51.11 7.37 -27.82
CA LEU A 317 50.88 8.34 -26.76
C LEU A 317 51.20 9.77 -27.24
N PRO A 318 50.34 10.76 -26.97
CA PRO A 318 50.68 12.16 -27.21
C PRO A 318 51.80 12.65 -26.29
N LYS A 319 52.57 13.68 -26.73
CA LYS A 319 53.69 14.29 -25.96
C LYS A 319 53.27 14.80 -24.56
N LYS A 320 52.00 15.15 -24.36
CA LYS A 320 51.45 15.65 -23.10
C LYS A 320 50.28 14.80 -22.66
N THR A 321 50.54 13.62 -22.13
CA THR A 321 49.54 12.76 -21.50
C THR A 321 49.47 13.03 -19.99
N LYS A 322 48.43 13.73 -19.53
CA LYS A 322 48.26 14.05 -18.10
C LYS A 322 47.27 13.10 -17.36
N HIS A 323 46.51 12.25 -18.08
CA HIS A 323 45.37 11.55 -17.54
C HIS A 323 45.47 10.01 -17.58
N ILE A 324 46.66 9.45 -17.83
CA ILE A 324 46.87 8.01 -17.75
C ILE A 324 47.20 7.61 -16.30
N LYS A 325 46.31 6.86 -15.67
CA LYS A 325 46.53 6.31 -14.35
C LYS A 325 47.24 4.97 -14.47
N LEU A 326 48.50 4.92 -14.04
CA LEU A 326 49.28 3.70 -14.02
C LEU A 326 48.99 2.91 -12.73
N LEU A 327 48.77 1.60 -12.84
CA LEU A 327 48.73 0.64 -11.71
C LEU A 327 50.14 0.32 -11.22
N SER A 328 51.08 0.24 -12.19
CA SER A 328 52.51 -0.06 -11.87
C SER A 328 53.40 0.45 -12.98
N GLY A 329 54.69 0.66 -12.68
CA GLY A 329 55.69 1.06 -13.62
C GLY A 329 55.71 2.57 -13.94
N HIS A 330 56.12 2.94 -15.14
CA HIS A 330 56.24 4.33 -15.61
C HIS A 330 55.81 4.45 -17.10
N LEU A 331 55.61 5.68 -17.54
CA LEU A 331 55.34 5.94 -18.97
C LEU A 331 56.58 5.60 -19.84
N PRO A 332 56.36 5.17 -21.10
CA PRO A 332 57.48 4.87 -22.02
C PRO A 332 58.42 6.06 -22.17
N ARG A 333 59.73 5.83 -22.09
CA ARG A 333 60.77 6.84 -22.28
C ARG A 333 61.52 6.65 -23.59
N HIS A 334 61.47 5.43 -24.14
CA HIS A 334 62.13 5.04 -25.36
C HIS A 334 61.15 4.40 -26.35
N THR A 335 61.44 4.39 -27.62
CA THR A 335 60.60 3.87 -28.70
C THR A 335 60.34 2.36 -28.66
N ASN A 336 61.18 1.61 -27.94
CA ASN A 336 61.01 0.16 -27.68
C ASN A 336 60.27 -0.15 -26.37
N GLU A 337 59.81 0.87 -25.67
CA GLU A 337 59.03 0.72 -24.42
C GLU A 337 57.55 0.92 -24.70
N VAL A 338 56.70 0.10 -24.04
CA VAL A 338 55.25 0.19 -24.12
C VAL A 338 54.60 0.07 -22.77
N ILE A 339 53.40 0.61 -22.65
CA ILE A 339 52.51 0.35 -21.53
C ILE A 339 51.29 -0.40 -22.04
N ILE A 340 50.73 -1.28 -21.19
CA ILE A 340 49.63 -2.17 -21.54
C ILE A 340 48.51 -2.09 -20.50
N THR A 341 47.30 -2.49 -20.85
CA THR A 341 46.20 -2.60 -19.90
C THR A 341 46.43 -3.74 -18.87
N ASN A 342 45.82 -3.62 -17.68
CA ASN A 342 45.99 -4.56 -16.60
C ASN A 342 45.60 -6.00 -17.00
N ASN A 343 44.58 -6.18 -17.80
CA ASN A 343 44.13 -7.52 -18.23
C ASN A 343 45.09 -8.14 -19.26
N LEU A 344 45.68 -7.30 -20.10
CA LEU A 344 46.71 -7.73 -21.04
C LEU A 344 48.00 -8.13 -20.29
N SER A 345 48.28 -7.50 -19.14
CA SER A 345 49.46 -7.79 -18.32
C SER A 345 49.47 -9.22 -17.75
N HIS A 346 48.33 -9.85 -17.58
CA HIS A 346 48.22 -11.26 -17.15
C HIS A 346 48.54 -12.24 -18.29
N LYS A 347 48.40 -11.79 -19.54
CA LYS A 347 48.60 -12.62 -20.75
C LYS A 347 50.01 -12.43 -21.36
N LEU A 348 50.58 -11.24 -21.18
CA LEU A 348 51.89 -10.90 -21.72
C LEU A 348 52.93 -10.87 -20.59
N LYS A 349 54.13 -11.39 -20.89
CA LYS A 349 55.30 -11.28 -20.00
C LYS A 349 55.88 -9.87 -20.09
N SER A 350 56.90 -9.57 -19.26
CA SER A 350 57.60 -8.28 -19.19
C SER A 350 58.22 -7.83 -20.54
N GLU A 351 58.44 -8.77 -21.43
CA GLU A 351 58.94 -8.50 -22.80
C GLU A 351 58.16 -9.37 -23.78
N PHE A 352 57.80 -8.81 -24.91
CA PHE A 352 57.19 -9.56 -26.01
C PHE A 352 57.75 -9.10 -27.36
N THR A 353 57.88 -10.09 -28.24
CA THR A 353 58.21 -9.84 -29.65
C THR A 353 56.89 -9.91 -30.41
N GLY A 354 56.54 -8.84 -31.11
CA GLY A 354 55.31 -8.75 -31.90
C GLY A 354 55.62 -8.55 -33.37
N HIS A 355 54.80 -9.17 -34.25
CA HIS A 355 54.79 -8.83 -35.68
C HIS A 355 54.17 -7.46 -35.97
N LEU A 356 54.14 -6.61 -34.98
CA LEU A 356 53.42 -5.33 -35.02
C LEU A 356 54.09 -4.27 -35.89
N LEU A 357 55.44 -4.21 -35.76
CA LEU A 357 56.31 -3.35 -36.49
C LEU A 357 57.62 -4.08 -36.68
N GLU A 358 57.82 -4.71 -37.83
CA GLU A 358 59.09 -5.37 -38.24
C GLU A 358 59.71 -6.41 -37.29
N ASN A 359 58.92 -7.23 -36.57
CA ASN A 359 59.40 -8.27 -35.65
C ASN A 359 60.28 -7.77 -34.48
N GLU A 360 60.08 -6.53 -34.02
CA GLU A 360 60.87 -5.98 -32.92
C GLU A 360 60.40 -6.48 -31.54
N THR A 361 61.31 -6.43 -30.59
CA THR A 361 61.05 -6.74 -29.19
C THR A 361 60.67 -5.49 -28.43
N TYR A 362 59.48 -5.46 -27.85
CA TYR A 362 58.98 -4.37 -27.01
C TYR A 362 59.01 -4.76 -25.55
N LYS A 363 59.46 -3.82 -24.69
CA LYS A 363 59.52 -3.98 -23.24
C LYS A 363 58.31 -3.33 -22.59
N VAL A 364 57.59 -4.10 -21.79
CA VAL A 364 56.49 -3.58 -20.99
C VAL A 364 57.04 -2.87 -19.77
N VAL A 365 56.90 -1.55 -19.68
CA VAL A 365 57.43 -0.69 -18.61
C VAL A 365 56.35 -0.17 -17.67
N GLY A 366 55.08 -0.34 -17.98
CA GLY A 366 54.00 0.06 -17.09
C GLY A 366 52.67 -0.61 -17.47
N VAL A 367 51.77 -0.63 -16.50
CA VAL A 367 50.42 -1.17 -16.61
C VAL A 367 49.41 -0.06 -16.36
N ILE A 368 48.46 0.12 -17.24
CA ILE A 368 47.38 1.08 -17.15
C ILE A 368 46.20 0.48 -16.43
N GLU A 369 45.63 1.22 -15.49
CA GLU A 369 44.27 0.91 -14.96
C GLU A 369 43.26 1.24 -16.05
N ASP A 370 42.65 0.19 -16.62
CA ASP A 370 41.65 0.35 -17.68
C ASP A 370 40.42 -0.49 -17.43
N ASN A 371 39.28 0.19 -17.33
CA ASN A 371 37.95 -0.40 -17.21
C ASN A 371 37.12 -0.17 -18.49
N PHE A 372 37.69 0.42 -19.51
CA PHE A 372 36.99 0.84 -20.73
C PHE A 372 37.26 -0.07 -21.93
N TYR A 373 38.56 -0.32 -22.24
CA TYR A 373 38.98 -1.10 -23.41
C TYR A 373 38.96 -2.61 -23.22
N GLN A 374 38.59 -3.08 -22.05
CA GLN A 374 38.37 -4.52 -21.70
C GLN A 374 39.43 -5.45 -22.31
N ASP A 375 40.72 -5.18 -22.07
CA ASP A 375 41.82 -6.10 -22.32
C ASP A 375 42.80 -5.83 -23.47
N GLN A 376 42.67 -4.75 -24.26
CA GLN A 376 43.29 -4.81 -25.56
C GLN A 376 44.07 -3.51 -25.96
N LEU A 377 44.63 -2.78 -24.98
CA LEU A 377 45.33 -1.56 -25.31
C LEU A 377 46.84 -1.70 -25.10
N VAL A 378 47.61 -1.36 -26.15
CA VAL A 378 49.07 -1.20 -26.08
C VAL A 378 49.44 0.21 -26.55
N CYS A 379 50.09 0.97 -25.67
CA CYS A 379 50.46 2.35 -25.96
C CYS A 379 51.95 2.48 -26.13
N PHE A 380 52.35 3.07 -27.27
CA PHE A 380 53.73 3.32 -27.66
C PHE A 380 54.20 4.73 -27.26
N HIS A 381 55.53 4.90 -27.15
CA HIS A 381 56.14 6.20 -26.93
C HIS A 381 55.79 7.18 -28.07
N HIS A 382 55.68 8.47 -27.77
CA HIS A 382 55.28 9.49 -28.75
C HIS A 382 56.26 9.65 -29.92
N ASP A 383 57.57 9.35 -29.77
CA ASP A 383 58.57 9.46 -30.83
C ASP A 383 58.65 8.19 -31.70
N ILE A 384 57.71 7.23 -31.58
CA ILE A 384 57.64 6.06 -32.46
C ILE A 384 57.45 6.48 -33.92
N ASP A 385 56.83 7.62 -34.17
CA ASP A 385 56.65 8.25 -35.48
C ASP A 385 57.96 8.60 -36.18
N LYS A 386 59.01 8.91 -35.44
CA LYS A 386 60.34 9.17 -36.02
C LYS A 386 61.01 7.92 -36.56
N LYS A 387 60.67 6.76 -35.97
CA LYS A 387 61.21 5.47 -36.38
C LYS A 387 60.47 4.89 -37.58
N TYR A 388 59.15 5.19 -37.67
CA TYR A 388 58.27 4.69 -38.72
C TYR A 388 57.49 5.84 -39.40
N PRO A 389 58.17 6.72 -40.17
CA PRO A 389 57.53 7.89 -40.77
C PRO A 389 56.47 7.53 -41.82
N ASP A 390 56.58 6.37 -42.45
CA ASP A 390 55.64 5.90 -43.49
C ASP A 390 54.25 5.55 -42.92
N LEU A 391 54.13 5.34 -41.60
CA LEU A 391 52.85 5.12 -40.94
C LEU A 391 52.13 6.41 -40.53
N LEU A 392 52.73 7.58 -40.83
CA LEU A 392 52.10 8.87 -40.56
C LEU A 392 51.12 9.24 -41.69
N ARG A 393 49.90 9.45 -41.32
CA ARG A 393 48.82 9.89 -42.23
C ARG A 393 48.78 11.39 -42.34
N ASN A 394 48.73 11.90 -43.59
CA ASN A 394 48.58 13.33 -43.85
C ASN A 394 47.13 13.80 -43.88
N ASP A 395 46.21 12.86 -44.10
CA ASP A 395 44.77 13.03 -44.17
C ASP A 395 44.10 12.89 -42.80
N LYS A 396 44.87 12.59 -41.73
CA LYS A 396 44.36 12.41 -40.36
C LYS A 396 45.21 13.16 -39.32
N ILE A 397 44.56 13.82 -38.36
CA ILE A 397 45.22 14.58 -37.30
C ILE A 397 44.64 14.21 -35.96
N ASP A 398 45.51 13.88 -34.99
CA ASP A 398 45.16 13.68 -33.59
C ASP A 398 45.24 15.00 -32.83
N VAL A 399 44.13 15.42 -32.24
CA VAL A 399 44.01 16.62 -31.43
C VAL A 399 43.76 16.23 -29.97
N VAL A 400 44.62 16.70 -29.07
CA VAL A 400 44.45 16.51 -27.63
C VAL A 400 43.69 17.69 -27.06
N THR A 401 42.50 17.43 -26.56
CA THR A 401 41.62 18.45 -25.99
C THR A 401 41.00 17.99 -24.69
N LYS A 402 40.67 18.94 -23.81
CA LYS A 402 39.88 18.66 -22.59
C LYS A 402 38.38 18.64 -22.84
N ASP A 403 37.96 19.29 -23.93
CA ASP A 403 36.55 19.40 -24.32
C ASP A 403 36.35 18.69 -25.67
N THR A 404 36.32 17.37 -25.60
CA THR A 404 36.15 16.48 -26.74
C THR A 404 34.81 16.70 -27.44
N GLU A 405 33.74 16.93 -26.69
CA GLU A 405 32.40 17.11 -27.23
C GLU A 405 32.26 18.36 -28.09
N THR A 406 32.75 19.46 -27.59
CA THR A 406 32.74 20.73 -28.38
C THR A 406 33.60 20.64 -29.62
N LEU A 407 34.74 19.96 -29.54
CA LEU A 407 35.61 19.77 -30.71
C LEU A 407 34.94 18.88 -31.76
N ILE A 408 34.34 17.76 -31.36
CA ILE A 408 33.62 16.84 -32.25
C ILE A 408 32.48 17.59 -32.95
N LYS A 409 31.62 18.27 -32.24
CA LYS A 409 30.49 19.05 -32.80
C LYS A 409 30.95 20.14 -33.78
N ARG A 410 32.16 20.69 -33.60
CA ARG A 410 32.71 21.69 -34.48
C ARG A 410 33.12 21.12 -35.83
N TYR A 411 33.70 19.93 -35.83
CA TYR A 411 34.31 19.34 -37.02
C TYR A 411 33.46 18.27 -37.72
N GLU A 412 32.53 17.61 -37.03
CA GLU A 412 31.69 16.52 -37.56
C GLU A 412 30.86 16.86 -38.82
N LYS A 413 30.66 18.15 -39.10
CA LYS A 413 29.94 18.60 -40.31
C LYS A 413 30.77 18.50 -41.58
N ASN A 414 32.09 18.64 -41.47
CA ASN A 414 32.97 18.79 -42.62
C ASN A 414 34.06 17.71 -42.69
N TYR A 415 34.21 16.95 -41.62
CA TYR A 415 35.28 15.95 -41.47
C TYR A 415 34.72 14.71 -40.78
N GLU A 416 35.34 13.59 -41.04
CA GLU A 416 35.12 12.40 -40.24
C GLU A 416 35.86 12.55 -38.90
N VAL A 417 35.13 12.50 -37.81
CA VAL A 417 35.69 12.71 -36.46
C VAL A 417 35.51 11.46 -35.66
N ASP A 418 36.61 10.89 -35.22
CA ASP A 418 36.60 9.67 -34.43
C ASP A 418 37.15 9.91 -33.00
N ASN A 419 36.42 9.40 -32.01
CA ASN A 419 36.87 9.24 -30.66
C ASN A 419 36.11 8.06 -30.07
N ASP A 420 36.78 6.95 -29.97
CA ASP A 420 36.22 5.67 -29.46
C ASP A 420 35.47 5.83 -28.15
N VAL A 421 36.00 6.63 -27.22
CA VAL A 421 35.38 6.86 -25.91
C VAL A 421 34.08 7.63 -26.05
N TYR A 422 34.07 8.68 -26.87
CA TYR A 422 32.89 9.50 -27.12
C TYR A 422 31.77 8.70 -27.82
N MET A 423 32.13 7.97 -28.89
CA MET A 423 31.19 7.19 -29.69
C MET A 423 30.53 6.08 -28.83
N LYS A 424 31.32 5.36 -28.05
CA LYS A 424 30.79 4.36 -27.09
C LYS A 424 29.93 5.01 -26.02
N LYS A 425 30.32 6.18 -25.47
CA LYS A 425 29.51 6.94 -24.52
C LYS A 425 28.13 7.28 -25.11
N MET A 426 28.07 7.75 -26.34
CA MET A 426 26.82 8.08 -27.01
C MET A 426 25.94 6.86 -27.24
N SER A 427 26.50 5.75 -27.73
CA SER A 427 25.78 4.50 -27.96
C SER A 427 25.20 3.92 -26.65
N TYR A 428 25.99 3.83 -25.60
CA TYR A 428 25.53 3.35 -24.30
C TYR A 428 24.58 4.33 -23.63
N GLY A 429 24.78 5.64 -23.80
CA GLY A 429 23.85 6.66 -23.31
C GLY A 429 22.44 6.48 -23.88
N THR A 430 22.35 6.17 -25.18
CA THR A 430 21.07 5.87 -25.85
C THR A 430 20.43 4.60 -25.29
N LEU A 431 21.21 3.50 -25.13
CA LEU A 431 20.72 2.25 -24.53
C LEU A 431 20.22 2.45 -23.10
N ILE A 432 20.95 3.21 -22.29
CA ILE A 432 20.53 3.54 -20.91
C ILE A 432 19.24 4.36 -20.91
N SER A 433 19.09 5.32 -21.81
CA SER A 433 17.87 6.14 -21.90
C SER A 433 16.66 5.31 -22.31
N ILE A 434 16.82 4.38 -23.26
CA ILE A 434 15.78 3.41 -23.63
C ILE A 434 15.46 2.50 -22.42
N GLY A 435 16.46 1.98 -21.73
CA GLY A 435 16.28 1.15 -20.53
C GLY A 435 15.51 1.88 -19.43
N ARG A 436 15.80 3.15 -19.19
CA ARG A 436 15.07 4.01 -18.26
C ARG A 436 13.61 4.21 -18.66
N MET A 437 13.36 4.41 -19.96
CA MET A 437 12.00 4.55 -20.48
C MET A 437 11.19 3.25 -20.28
N ILE A 438 11.78 2.09 -20.58
CA ILE A 438 11.17 0.78 -20.35
C ILE A 438 10.89 0.58 -18.85
N ALA A 439 11.83 0.94 -17.98
CA ALA A 439 11.65 0.84 -16.53
C ALA A 439 10.52 1.74 -16.01
N LEU A 440 10.36 2.95 -16.56
CA LEU A 440 9.24 3.84 -16.22
C LEU A 440 7.90 3.23 -16.65
N VAL A 441 7.81 2.68 -17.86
CA VAL A 441 6.60 1.98 -18.34
C VAL A 441 6.28 0.78 -17.45
N TYR A 442 7.27 -0.06 -17.12
CA TYR A 442 7.10 -1.16 -16.19
C TYR A 442 6.59 -0.69 -14.82
N MET A 443 7.17 0.37 -14.28
CA MET A 443 6.75 0.94 -12.99
C MET A 443 5.31 1.43 -13.03
N MET A 444 4.88 2.10 -14.11
CA MET A 444 3.49 2.54 -14.27
C MET A 444 2.52 1.35 -14.35
N ILE A 445 2.85 0.31 -15.11
CA ILE A 445 2.04 -0.90 -15.22
C ILE A 445 1.97 -1.62 -13.86
N SER A 446 3.11 -1.82 -13.20
CA SER A 446 3.17 -2.49 -11.90
C SER A 446 2.37 -1.74 -10.82
N LEU A 447 2.43 -0.42 -10.85
CA LEU A 447 1.66 0.46 -9.97
C LEU A 447 0.15 0.33 -10.23
N PHE A 448 -0.26 0.34 -11.50
CA PHE A 448 -1.66 0.15 -11.88
C PHE A 448 -2.19 -1.21 -11.42
N VAL A 449 -1.44 -2.28 -11.64
CA VAL A 449 -1.79 -3.65 -11.20
C VAL A 449 -1.89 -3.71 -9.67
N ALA A 450 -0.94 -3.09 -8.96
CA ALA A 450 -0.97 -3.03 -7.49
C ALA A 450 -2.21 -2.28 -6.97
N ILE A 451 -2.63 -1.19 -7.62
CA ILE A 451 -3.86 -0.44 -7.29
C ILE A 451 -5.09 -1.32 -7.46
N GLU A 452 -5.26 -1.95 -8.64
CA GLU A 452 -6.44 -2.75 -8.93
C GLU A 452 -6.53 -4.00 -8.04
N LEU A 453 -5.41 -4.66 -7.75
CA LEU A 453 -5.38 -5.77 -6.80
C LEU A 453 -5.74 -5.32 -5.38
N THR A 454 -5.16 -4.22 -4.92
CA THR A 454 -5.48 -3.66 -3.60
C THR A 454 -6.97 -3.34 -3.51
N LYS A 455 -7.51 -2.64 -4.49
CA LYS A 455 -8.94 -2.29 -4.58
C LYS A 455 -9.83 -3.53 -4.57
N THR A 456 -9.50 -4.56 -5.34
CA THR A 456 -10.26 -5.81 -5.43
C THR A 456 -10.26 -6.57 -4.11
N VAL A 457 -9.09 -6.75 -3.49
CA VAL A 457 -8.98 -7.46 -2.22
C VAL A 457 -9.65 -6.70 -1.08
N PHE A 458 -9.45 -5.38 -0.99
CA PHE A 458 -10.15 -4.59 0.02
C PHE A 458 -11.66 -4.54 -0.22
N SER A 459 -12.11 -4.47 -1.48
CA SER A 459 -13.54 -4.57 -1.80
C SER A 459 -14.14 -5.91 -1.36
N SER A 460 -13.45 -7.01 -1.60
CA SER A 460 -13.85 -8.35 -1.13
C SER A 460 -13.88 -8.44 0.40
N LEU A 461 -12.84 -7.97 1.08
CA LEU A 461 -12.79 -7.93 2.55
C LEU A 461 -13.93 -7.08 3.14
N TYR A 462 -14.26 -5.96 2.51
CA TYR A 462 -15.36 -5.11 2.97
C TYR A 462 -16.73 -5.71 2.71
N LEU A 463 -16.92 -6.45 1.62
CA LEU A 463 -18.17 -7.18 1.38
C LEU A 463 -18.39 -8.25 2.47
N GLU A 464 -17.37 -9.02 2.83
CA GLU A 464 -17.45 -9.98 3.93
C GLU A 464 -17.64 -9.32 5.30
N ARG A 465 -17.08 -8.13 5.49
CA ARG A 465 -17.26 -7.33 6.71
C ARG A 465 -18.50 -6.45 6.66
N SER A 466 -19.30 -6.49 5.59
CA SER A 466 -20.47 -5.63 5.43
C SER A 466 -21.44 -5.78 6.59
N ARG A 467 -21.68 -7.02 7.05
CA ARG A 467 -22.48 -7.32 8.23
C ARG A 467 -21.87 -6.73 9.50
N SER A 468 -20.56 -6.88 9.73
CA SER A 468 -19.87 -6.27 10.88
C SER A 468 -19.94 -4.75 10.85
N LEU A 469 -19.78 -4.13 9.68
CA LEU A 469 -19.91 -2.68 9.51
C LEU A 469 -21.35 -2.20 9.77
N ALA A 470 -22.34 -2.92 9.28
CA ALA A 470 -23.75 -2.63 9.54
C ALA A 470 -24.09 -2.76 11.04
N LEU A 471 -23.52 -3.75 11.72
CA LEU A 471 -23.61 -3.88 13.18
C LEU A 471 -22.97 -2.71 13.92
N LYS A 472 -21.80 -2.26 13.50
CA LYS A 472 -21.13 -1.08 14.09
C LYS A 472 -21.99 0.17 13.94
N ILE A 473 -22.62 0.35 12.76
CA ILE A 473 -23.52 1.48 12.51
C ILE A 473 -24.76 1.38 13.40
N SER A 474 -25.35 0.19 13.57
CA SER A 474 -26.50 -0.01 14.47
C SER A 474 -26.16 0.25 15.93
N MET A 475 -24.88 0.09 16.32
CA MET A 475 -24.38 0.46 17.65
C MET A 475 -24.09 1.96 17.81
N GLY A 476 -24.19 2.74 16.74
CA GLY A 476 -23.98 4.20 16.77
C GLY A 476 -22.70 4.71 16.12
N ALA A 477 -21.93 3.83 15.45
CA ALA A 477 -20.75 4.29 14.70
C ALA A 477 -21.17 5.20 13.55
N SER A 478 -20.50 6.34 13.42
CA SER A 478 -20.69 7.19 12.24
C SER A 478 -19.92 6.62 11.04
N TYR A 479 -20.48 6.81 9.85
CA TYR A 479 -19.82 6.43 8.59
C TYR A 479 -18.42 7.04 8.45
N LYS A 480 -18.25 8.32 8.87
CA LYS A 480 -16.94 9.01 8.89
C LYS A 480 -15.95 8.36 9.84
N GLN A 481 -16.42 7.85 10.97
CA GLN A 481 -15.58 7.13 11.94
C GLN A 481 -15.06 5.83 11.32
N LEU A 482 -15.92 5.02 10.71
CA LEU A 482 -15.55 3.76 10.07
C LEU A 482 -14.59 3.97 8.90
N GLN A 483 -14.80 5.01 8.08
CA GLN A 483 -13.86 5.37 7.03
C GLN A 483 -12.47 5.76 7.58
N ARG A 484 -12.43 6.50 8.69
CA ARG A 484 -11.17 6.89 9.33
C ARG A 484 -10.43 5.68 9.88
N GLU A 485 -11.14 4.78 10.54
CA GLU A 485 -10.58 3.52 11.04
C GLU A 485 -9.97 2.71 9.90
N SER A 486 -10.70 2.49 8.82
CA SER A 486 -10.23 1.79 7.64
C SER A 486 -8.97 2.41 7.01
N LYS A 487 -8.93 3.73 6.89
CA LYS A 487 -7.74 4.45 6.36
C LYS A 487 -6.51 4.21 7.24
N ILE A 488 -6.68 4.21 8.56
CA ILE A 488 -5.59 3.94 9.51
C ILE A 488 -5.11 2.49 9.39
N GLU A 489 -6.03 1.52 9.30
CA GLU A 489 -5.69 0.11 9.08
C GLU A 489 -4.80 -0.06 7.84
N ILE A 490 -5.21 0.52 6.73
CA ILE A 490 -4.49 0.44 5.45
C ILE A 490 -3.12 1.10 5.53
N LEU A 491 -3.01 2.27 6.19
CA LEU A 491 -1.74 2.94 6.41
C LEU A 491 -0.75 2.05 7.17
N ILE A 492 -1.20 1.38 8.21
CA ILE A 492 -0.35 0.52 9.03
C ILE A 492 0.09 -0.71 8.24
N ILE A 493 -0.84 -1.38 7.55
CA ILE A 493 -0.53 -2.54 6.70
C ILE A 493 0.44 -2.13 5.59
N GLY A 494 0.18 -1.02 4.91
CA GLY A 494 1.02 -0.51 3.84
C GLY A 494 2.44 -0.17 4.30
N THR A 495 2.57 0.49 5.47
CA THR A 495 3.87 0.78 6.08
C THR A 495 4.64 -0.50 6.39
N PHE A 496 3.96 -1.51 6.94
CA PHE A 496 4.57 -2.80 7.25
C PHE A 496 5.05 -3.53 5.99
N ILE A 497 4.22 -3.60 4.94
CA ILE A 497 4.56 -4.19 3.64
C ILE A 497 5.78 -3.49 3.03
N TYR A 498 5.77 -2.15 3.02
CA TYR A 498 6.87 -1.37 2.47
C TYR A 498 8.17 -1.60 3.25
N SER A 499 8.10 -1.65 4.58
CA SER A 499 9.27 -1.92 5.44
C SER A 499 9.90 -3.28 5.14
N ILE A 500 9.08 -4.33 4.98
CA ILE A 500 9.56 -5.66 4.59
C ILE A 500 10.18 -5.60 3.19
N SER A 501 9.56 -4.88 2.25
CA SER A 501 10.07 -4.74 0.88
C SER A 501 11.45 -4.09 0.84
N ILE A 502 11.68 -3.05 1.65
CA ILE A 502 13.00 -2.40 1.78
C ILE A 502 14.04 -3.36 2.37
N VAL A 503 13.68 -4.12 3.41
CA VAL A 503 14.59 -5.13 3.98
C VAL A 503 14.96 -6.18 2.95
N MET A 504 13.98 -6.74 2.23
CA MET A 504 14.25 -7.70 1.16
C MET A 504 15.09 -7.11 0.03
N PHE A 505 14.83 -5.87 -0.36
CA PHE A 505 15.62 -5.16 -1.36
C PHE A 505 17.09 -5.02 -0.91
N ILE A 506 17.34 -4.62 0.33
CA ILE A 506 18.70 -4.52 0.90
C ILE A 506 19.38 -5.90 0.89
N VAL A 507 18.68 -6.97 1.30
CA VAL A 507 19.20 -8.34 1.27
C VAL A 507 19.59 -8.75 -0.16
N ILE A 508 18.75 -8.48 -1.15
CA ILE A 508 19.06 -8.76 -2.56
C ILE A 508 20.30 -8.01 -3.00
N LEU A 509 20.42 -6.71 -2.69
CA LEU A 509 21.58 -5.91 -3.03
C LEU A 509 22.88 -6.39 -2.34
N THR A 510 22.80 -7.01 -1.18
CA THR A 510 23.96 -7.59 -0.50
C THR A 510 24.36 -8.96 -1.05
N ILE A 511 23.40 -9.74 -1.52
CA ILE A 511 23.64 -11.08 -2.08
C ILE A 511 24.09 -11.03 -3.54
N LEU A 512 23.53 -10.13 -4.36
CA LEU A 512 23.83 -10.02 -5.78
C LEU A 512 25.33 -9.90 -6.11
N PRO A 513 26.13 -9.10 -5.38
CA PRO A 513 27.58 -9.01 -5.59
C PRO A 513 28.36 -10.28 -5.25
N LEU A 514 27.77 -11.21 -4.49
CA LEU A 514 28.41 -12.48 -4.13
C LEU A 514 28.26 -13.55 -5.21
N THR A 515 27.43 -13.31 -6.22
CA THR A 515 27.15 -14.21 -7.33
C THR A 515 28.07 -13.91 -8.52
N SER A 516 28.05 -14.79 -9.53
CA SER A 516 28.80 -14.65 -10.79
C SER A 516 28.47 -13.35 -11.58
N PHE A 517 27.41 -12.64 -11.21
CA PHE A 517 27.06 -11.33 -11.76
C PHE A 517 28.09 -10.23 -11.47
N LYS A 518 28.93 -10.39 -10.44
CA LYS A 518 29.97 -9.42 -10.10
C LYS A 518 30.98 -9.16 -11.23
N SER A 519 31.22 -10.18 -12.07
CA SER A 519 32.17 -10.06 -13.20
C SER A 519 31.62 -9.25 -14.37
N TYR A 520 30.30 -9.14 -14.51
CA TYR A 520 29.65 -8.45 -15.62
C TYR A 520 29.13 -7.05 -15.27
N PHE A 521 28.83 -6.80 -13.99
CA PHE A 521 28.28 -5.52 -13.54
C PHE A 521 28.95 -5.09 -12.24
N HIS A 522 29.73 -4.03 -12.28
CA HIS A 522 30.15 -3.31 -11.09
C HIS A 522 28.94 -2.57 -10.49
N PHE A 523 28.04 -3.32 -9.83
CA PHE A 523 26.92 -2.74 -9.11
C PHE A 523 27.43 -1.95 -7.91
N THR A 524 27.50 -0.63 -8.03
CA THR A 524 27.54 0.23 -6.86
C THR A 524 26.14 0.22 -6.24
N CYS A 525 25.99 -0.53 -5.14
CA CYS A 525 24.70 -0.88 -4.53
C CYS A 525 23.81 0.27 -4.06
N LEU A 526 24.23 1.54 -4.14
CA LEU A 526 23.51 2.71 -3.66
C LEU A 526 23.55 3.88 -4.66
N ALA A 527 23.34 3.58 -5.93
CA ALA A 527 23.34 4.62 -6.98
C ALA A 527 22.09 5.51 -6.98
N SER A 528 21.02 5.11 -6.28
CA SER A 528 19.81 5.93 -6.20
C SER A 528 19.83 6.79 -4.94
N PRO A 529 19.54 8.10 -5.06
CA PRO A 529 19.47 9.00 -3.92
C PRO A 529 18.39 8.54 -2.93
N TYR A 530 18.66 8.61 -1.62
CA TYR A 530 17.76 8.15 -0.55
C TYR A 530 16.37 8.82 -0.60
N TYR A 531 16.26 10.06 -1.06
CA TYR A 531 14.98 10.77 -1.21
C TYR A 531 14.03 10.08 -2.20
N PHE A 532 14.55 9.34 -3.18
CA PHE A 532 13.75 8.59 -4.13
C PHE A 532 12.90 7.52 -3.42
N TYR A 533 13.48 6.77 -2.47
CA TYR A 533 12.75 5.75 -1.69
C TYR A 533 11.68 6.38 -0.82
N ILE A 534 11.93 7.57 -0.27
CA ILE A 534 10.96 8.32 0.53
C ILE A 534 9.78 8.78 -0.34
N ILE A 535 10.03 9.35 -1.51
CA ILE A 535 8.98 9.78 -2.45
C ILE A 535 8.12 8.57 -2.88
N PHE A 536 8.76 7.45 -3.20
CA PHE A 536 8.07 6.23 -3.59
C PHE A 536 7.18 5.68 -2.48
N TYR A 537 7.64 5.74 -1.22
CA TYR A 537 6.84 5.37 -0.05
C TYR A 537 5.58 6.23 0.10
N PHE A 538 5.70 7.54 0.02
CA PHE A 538 4.54 8.42 0.14
C PHE A 538 3.56 8.26 -1.03
N LEU A 539 4.06 8.06 -2.24
CA LEU A 539 3.23 7.79 -3.40
C LEU A 539 2.46 6.45 -3.23
N TYR A 540 3.14 5.41 -2.77
CA TYR A 540 2.53 4.12 -2.47
C TYR A 540 1.43 4.24 -1.40
N LEU A 541 1.67 4.94 -0.29
CA LEU A 541 0.66 5.16 0.75
C LEU A 541 -0.53 5.98 0.25
N LEU A 542 -0.29 7.01 -0.55
CA LEU A 542 -1.36 7.81 -1.16
C LEU A 542 -2.30 6.94 -2.00
N ILE A 543 -1.73 6.07 -2.82
CA ILE A 543 -2.47 5.13 -3.67
C ILE A 543 -3.31 4.17 -2.84
N LEU A 544 -2.73 3.60 -1.77
CA LEU A 544 -3.46 2.73 -0.86
C LEU A 544 -4.67 3.44 -0.23
N ILE A 545 -4.50 4.68 0.23
CA ILE A 545 -5.57 5.48 0.84
C ILE A 545 -6.71 5.77 -0.16
N LEU A 546 -6.35 6.07 -1.41
CA LEU A 546 -7.34 6.31 -2.47
C LEU A 546 -8.12 5.02 -2.81
N SER A 547 -7.44 3.89 -2.91
CA SER A 547 -8.04 2.59 -3.16
C SER A 547 -8.98 2.15 -2.03
N ALA A 548 -8.67 2.50 -0.79
CA ALA A 548 -9.44 2.19 0.40
C ALA A 548 -10.81 2.87 0.47
N SER A 549 -10.98 4.00 -0.19
CA SER A 549 -12.25 4.75 -0.16
C SER A 549 -13.32 4.18 -1.10
N ALA A 550 -12.93 3.41 -2.11
CA ALA A 550 -13.83 2.86 -3.12
C ALA A 550 -14.94 1.92 -2.54
N PRO A 551 -14.66 0.98 -1.62
CA PRO A 551 -15.68 0.10 -1.05
C PRO A 551 -16.76 0.86 -0.27
N PHE A 552 -16.39 1.94 0.42
CA PHE A 552 -17.35 2.73 1.21
C PHE A 552 -18.39 3.46 0.35
N ILE A 553 -18.07 3.77 -0.91
CA ILE A 553 -19.01 4.36 -1.85
C ILE A 553 -20.11 3.35 -2.18
N ARG A 554 -19.77 2.08 -2.29
CA ARG A 554 -20.70 0.98 -2.58
C ARG A 554 -21.62 0.72 -1.39
N ILE A 555 -21.08 0.58 -0.17
CA ILE A 555 -21.87 0.38 1.05
C ILE A 555 -22.85 1.54 1.30
N LYS A 556 -22.51 2.76 0.92
CA LYS A 556 -23.41 3.91 1.01
C LYS A 556 -24.62 3.80 0.08
N LYS A 557 -24.51 3.06 -1.02
CA LYS A 557 -25.59 2.84 -2.00
C LYS A 557 -26.51 1.67 -1.60
N GLU A 558 -26.01 0.68 -0.89
CA GLU A 558 -26.77 -0.46 -0.40
C GLU A 558 -27.49 -0.07 0.90
N SER A 559 -28.70 -0.58 1.12
CA SER A 559 -29.41 -0.29 2.36
C SER A 559 -28.73 -1.06 3.51
N ILE A 560 -28.48 -0.39 4.64
CA ILE A 560 -27.88 -1.03 5.84
C ILE A 560 -28.75 -2.22 6.28
N VAL A 561 -30.05 -2.14 6.06
CA VAL A 561 -31.02 -3.19 6.42
C VAL A 561 -30.84 -4.43 5.57
N SER A 562 -30.54 -4.30 4.26
CA SER A 562 -30.25 -5.48 3.41
C SER A 562 -29.01 -6.21 3.90
N LEU A 563 -27.94 -5.47 4.23
CA LEU A 563 -26.71 -6.05 4.78
C LEU A 563 -26.89 -6.73 6.16
N LEU A 564 -27.89 -6.31 6.91
CA LEU A 564 -28.23 -6.92 8.20
C LEU A 564 -29.17 -8.13 8.08
N ARG A 565 -29.85 -8.31 6.94
CA ARG A 565 -30.78 -9.42 6.66
C ARG A 565 -30.15 -10.57 5.87
N GLU A 566 -29.03 -10.33 5.17
CA GLU A 566 -28.32 -11.41 4.46
C GLU A 566 -27.82 -12.44 5.50
N GLU A 567 -28.39 -13.65 5.44
CA GLU A 567 -27.98 -14.85 6.19
C GLU A 567 -26.84 -15.58 5.46
#